data_6a2fb2a4f8ac3940284b123af6ef738c
#
_entry.id   6a2fb2a4f8ac3940284b123af6ef738c
#
_cell.length_a   1.000
_cell.length_b   1.000
_cell.length_c   1.000
_cell.angle_alpha   90.00
_cell.angle_beta   90.00
_cell.angle_gamma   90.00
#
_symmetry.space_group_name_H-M   'P 1'
#
loop_
_entity.id
_entity.type
_entity.pdbx_description
1 polymer ?
#
loop_
_entity_poly.entity_id
_entity_poly.type
_entity_poly.pdbx_seq_one_letter_code
_entity_poly.pdbx_strand_id
1 'polypeptide(L)'
;RGGFITLGVDGRLRYPLSENLGVESGVFVGAGGGRGGYNLSGGGLMLRTHAALTYEMGRWGRLGAGVSYVDFPNSGSISSIQPFISLSLPFYYAVESGWDNTSAGSVTGREPSRQHSLSVIGRNLQVLSSAHTDSGSDQDDLTLLGIEWRTYFDDNWYAKLETEGAASGNSTGYMQILTGAGFRLPVTDRLYACADVAIGGGGGGGVDTGSGLMFDAAAGLQLFMTDNLFAELSGGYLSSATGSFEAGSIALKLGYEVGGGHEKQSHGVSEQGVSDDYMRFRIVNQTYFKADERWRSHHNDEDVENLGVQVDYFLDRNWYLTGQGLAAYDGGAGAYMTGLIGTGFRKQLVGGLYLNAEVLAGAAGGGGLAMGSGLVWQGNAGLGYDLGSSVSALVTAGRMEAFDGDFKANVLGLSLAYHVMSSM
;
A
#
# COMPACT_ATOMS: atom_id res chain seq x y z
N ARG A 1 11.24 13.64 -17.56
CA ARG A 1 11.90 12.55 -16.83
C ARG A 1 11.51 12.69 -15.37
N GLY A 2 11.24 11.60 -14.67
CA GLY A 2 10.85 11.59 -13.26
C GLY A 2 10.01 10.39 -12.90
N GLY A 3 9.79 10.14 -11.60
CA GLY A 3 8.97 9.06 -11.11
C GLY A 3 7.52 9.18 -11.58
N PHE A 4 6.93 8.04 -11.93
CA PHE A 4 5.52 7.92 -12.28
C PHE A 4 4.95 6.74 -11.49
N ILE A 5 3.92 7.00 -10.70
CA ILE A 5 3.32 6.01 -9.81
C ILE A 5 1.85 5.82 -10.20
N THR A 6 1.40 4.58 -10.15
CA THR A 6 0.01 4.21 -10.41
C THR A 6 -0.53 3.34 -9.28
N LEU A 7 -1.78 3.56 -8.92
CA LEU A 7 -2.52 2.79 -7.93
C LEU A 7 -3.88 2.40 -8.51
N GLY A 8 -4.28 1.14 -8.34
CA GLY A 8 -5.58 0.69 -8.85
C GLY A 8 -5.79 -0.80 -8.66
N VAL A 9 -6.78 -1.33 -9.35
CA VAL A 9 -7.21 -2.72 -9.29
C VAL A 9 -6.98 -3.39 -10.64
N ASP A 10 -6.41 -4.59 -10.61
CA ASP A 10 -6.12 -5.41 -11.80
C ASP A 10 -6.96 -6.70 -11.78
N GLY A 11 -7.86 -6.82 -12.73
CA GLY A 11 -8.65 -8.04 -12.95
C GLY A 11 -7.95 -8.93 -13.99
N ARG A 12 -7.69 -10.20 -13.66
CA ARG A 12 -6.94 -11.13 -14.53
C ARG A 12 -7.70 -12.41 -14.81
N LEU A 13 -7.56 -12.87 -16.04
CA LEU A 13 -8.00 -14.19 -16.50
C LEU A 13 -6.79 -14.97 -16.95
N ARG A 14 -6.71 -16.23 -16.54
CA ARG A 14 -5.63 -17.12 -16.91
C ARG A 14 -6.16 -18.41 -17.52
N TYR A 15 -5.52 -18.82 -18.59
CA TYR A 15 -5.78 -20.08 -19.25
C TYR A 15 -4.50 -20.95 -19.27
N PRO A 16 -4.50 -22.15 -18.66
CA PRO A 16 -3.35 -23.05 -18.68
C PRO A 16 -3.19 -23.67 -20.08
N LEU A 17 -1.97 -23.63 -20.63
CA LEU A 17 -1.59 -24.31 -21.89
C LEU A 17 -0.95 -25.66 -21.61
N SER A 18 -0.22 -25.77 -20.49
CA SER A 18 0.39 -27.02 -20.00
C SER A 18 0.53 -26.96 -18.49
N GLU A 19 1.16 -27.95 -17.85
CA GLU A 19 1.39 -27.97 -16.39
C GLU A 19 2.09 -26.72 -15.88
N ASN A 20 3.07 -26.19 -16.63
CA ASN A 20 3.86 -25.05 -16.20
C ASN A 20 3.66 -23.78 -17.04
N LEU A 21 3.00 -23.89 -18.21
CA LEU A 21 2.84 -22.76 -19.13
C LEU A 21 1.38 -22.32 -19.20
N GLY A 22 1.14 -21.02 -19.19
CA GLY A 22 -0.19 -20.43 -19.35
C GLY A 22 -0.19 -19.12 -20.12
N VAL A 23 -1.37 -18.68 -20.52
CA VAL A 23 -1.63 -17.34 -21.04
C VAL A 23 -2.44 -16.58 -20.00
N GLU A 24 -2.05 -15.36 -19.75
CA GLU A 24 -2.77 -14.44 -18.87
C GLU A 24 -3.19 -13.21 -19.66
N SER A 25 -4.39 -12.72 -19.43
CA SER A 25 -4.86 -11.42 -19.91
C SER A 25 -5.54 -10.68 -18.77
N GLY A 26 -5.47 -9.36 -18.79
CA GLY A 26 -6.08 -8.57 -17.71
C GLY A 26 -6.36 -7.14 -18.07
N VAL A 27 -7.11 -6.49 -17.19
CA VAL A 27 -7.47 -5.08 -17.25
C VAL A 27 -7.21 -4.44 -15.90
N PHE A 28 -6.35 -3.45 -15.89
CA PHE A 28 -6.12 -2.57 -14.75
C PHE A 28 -6.93 -1.29 -14.92
N VAL A 29 -7.61 -0.90 -13.86
CA VAL A 29 -8.30 0.38 -13.73
C VAL A 29 -7.79 1.06 -12.46
N GLY A 30 -7.32 2.27 -12.59
CA GLY A 30 -6.75 2.99 -11.46
C GLY A 30 -6.47 4.44 -11.78
N ALA A 31 -5.62 5.03 -10.98
CA ALA A 31 -5.16 6.39 -11.17
C ALA A 31 -3.64 6.44 -11.12
N GLY A 32 -3.06 7.44 -11.75
CA GLY A 32 -1.62 7.59 -11.78
C GLY A 32 -1.18 9.00 -12.11
N GLY A 33 0.09 9.23 -11.81
CA GLY A 33 0.72 10.50 -12.10
C GLY A 33 2.15 10.51 -11.61
N GLY A 34 2.80 11.63 -11.87
CA GLY A 34 4.21 11.83 -11.53
C GLY A 34 4.72 13.17 -12.04
N ARG A 35 6.00 13.28 -12.29
CA ARG A 35 6.59 14.49 -12.83
C ARG A 35 5.93 14.88 -14.15
N GLY A 36 5.46 16.11 -14.23
CA GLY A 36 4.62 16.60 -15.32
C GLY A 36 3.13 16.56 -14.99
N GLY A 37 2.73 15.81 -13.97
CA GLY A 37 1.40 15.82 -13.35
C GLY A 37 0.27 15.86 -14.36
N TYR A 38 -0.60 16.83 -14.22
CA TYR A 38 -1.77 17.01 -15.05
C TYR A 38 -1.46 17.10 -16.57
N ASN A 39 -0.32 17.66 -16.96
CA ASN A 39 0.03 17.77 -18.38
C ASN A 39 0.25 16.41 -19.07
N LEU A 40 0.58 15.37 -18.32
CA LEU A 40 0.79 14.01 -18.85
C LEU A 40 -0.39 13.09 -18.60
N SER A 41 -0.94 13.11 -17.40
CA SER A 41 -1.96 12.17 -16.93
C SER A 41 -3.39 12.73 -16.92
N GLY A 42 -3.58 14.03 -17.24
CA GLY A 42 -4.88 14.69 -17.17
C GLY A 42 -5.49 14.58 -15.77
N GLY A 43 -6.74 14.08 -15.67
CA GLY A 43 -7.38 13.80 -14.39
C GLY A 43 -6.73 12.66 -13.59
N GLY A 44 -5.87 11.87 -14.22
CA GLY A 44 -5.16 10.77 -13.61
C GLY A 44 -5.73 9.38 -13.88
N LEU A 45 -6.95 9.26 -14.44
CA LEU A 45 -7.53 7.95 -14.76
C LEU A 45 -6.63 7.16 -15.70
N MET A 46 -6.19 5.99 -15.25
CA MET A 46 -5.33 5.08 -16.02
C MET A 46 -6.08 3.78 -16.34
N LEU A 47 -6.10 3.44 -17.61
CA LEU A 47 -6.54 2.14 -18.09
C LEU A 47 -5.32 1.39 -18.67
N ARG A 48 -5.12 0.13 -18.28
CA ARG A 48 -4.10 -0.73 -18.86
C ARG A 48 -4.70 -2.10 -19.15
N THR A 49 -4.67 -2.48 -20.42
CA THR A 49 -4.94 -3.85 -20.83
C THR A 49 -3.62 -4.58 -21.04
N HIS A 50 -3.56 -5.86 -20.73
CA HIS A 50 -2.32 -6.63 -20.92
C HIS A 50 -2.58 -8.07 -21.31
N ALA A 51 -1.58 -8.66 -21.96
CA ALA A 51 -1.51 -10.10 -22.25
C ALA A 51 -0.08 -10.58 -22.04
N ALA A 52 0.07 -11.76 -21.45
CA ALA A 52 1.37 -12.36 -21.12
C ALA A 52 1.37 -13.87 -21.28
N LEU A 53 2.53 -14.41 -21.61
CA LEU A 53 2.86 -15.81 -21.37
C LEU A 53 3.39 -15.94 -19.94
N THR A 54 2.92 -16.95 -19.22
CA THR A 54 3.28 -17.17 -17.82
C THR A 54 3.88 -18.55 -17.62
N TYR A 55 4.91 -18.64 -16.80
CA TYR A 55 5.59 -19.89 -16.45
C TYR A 55 5.60 -20.09 -14.92
N GLU A 56 5.09 -21.25 -14.46
CA GLU A 56 5.08 -21.62 -13.04
C GLU A 56 6.45 -22.15 -12.61
N MET A 57 7.01 -21.52 -11.58
CA MET A 57 8.30 -21.89 -10.99
C MET A 57 8.12 -22.63 -9.65
N GLY A 58 6.95 -23.23 -9.42
CA GLY A 58 6.60 -23.89 -8.16
C GLY A 58 6.62 -22.91 -6.98
N ARG A 59 7.34 -23.26 -5.92
CA ARG A 59 7.43 -22.43 -4.70
C ARG A 59 7.97 -21.01 -4.93
N TRP A 60 8.66 -20.75 -6.03
CA TRP A 60 9.23 -19.44 -6.36
C TRP A 60 8.25 -18.50 -7.04
N GLY A 61 7.01 -18.98 -7.27
CA GLY A 61 5.97 -18.18 -7.90
C GLY A 61 5.89 -18.36 -9.40
N ARG A 62 5.36 -17.34 -10.07
CA ARG A 62 5.09 -17.34 -11.50
C ARG A 62 5.82 -16.18 -12.19
N LEU A 63 6.59 -16.49 -13.22
CA LEU A 63 7.19 -15.51 -14.11
C LEU A 63 6.27 -15.24 -15.29
N GLY A 64 6.04 -13.97 -15.63
CA GLY A 64 5.28 -13.56 -16.81
C GLY A 64 6.10 -12.66 -17.71
N ALA A 65 5.88 -12.78 -19.03
CA ALA A 65 6.42 -11.85 -20.00
C ALA A 65 5.35 -11.53 -21.06
N GLY A 66 5.14 -10.25 -21.34
CA GLY A 66 4.02 -9.85 -22.18
C GLY A 66 4.09 -8.42 -22.67
N VAL A 67 2.96 -7.97 -23.20
CA VAL A 67 2.73 -6.61 -23.66
C VAL A 67 1.51 -6.01 -22.99
N SER A 68 1.56 -4.73 -22.73
CA SER A 68 0.44 -3.96 -22.20
C SER A 68 0.20 -2.72 -23.05
N TYR A 69 -1.06 -2.32 -23.16
CA TYR A 69 -1.48 -1.03 -23.68
C TYR A 69 -1.95 -0.18 -22.53
N VAL A 70 -1.37 1.00 -22.39
CA VAL A 70 -1.68 1.99 -21.35
C VAL A 70 -2.31 3.20 -22.00
N ASP A 71 -3.36 3.71 -21.40
CA ASP A 71 -4.07 4.92 -21.82
C ASP A 71 -4.53 5.74 -20.62
N PHE A 72 -4.56 7.07 -20.79
CA PHE A 72 -5.10 8.04 -19.82
C PHE A 72 -6.26 8.80 -20.47
N PRO A 73 -7.47 8.23 -20.48
CA PRO A 73 -8.58 8.75 -21.27
C PRO A 73 -9.13 10.09 -20.75
N ASN A 74 -8.90 10.42 -19.47
CA ASN A 74 -9.41 11.66 -18.87
C ASN A 74 -8.41 12.81 -19.06
N SER A 75 -8.38 13.38 -20.27
CA SER A 75 -7.53 14.53 -20.67
C SER A 75 -6.02 14.26 -20.58
N GLY A 76 -5.58 13.01 -20.45
CA GLY A 76 -4.16 12.66 -20.44
C GLY A 76 -3.57 12.59 -21.83
N SER A 77 -2.25 12.77 -21.93
CA SER A 77 -1.48 12.69 -23.19
C SER A 77 -0.70 11.38 -23.34
N ILE A 78 -0.79 10.47 -22.36
CA ILE A 78 -0.07 9.20 -22.37
C ILE A 78 -0.95 8.14 -23.04
N SER A 79 -0.43 7.58 -24.15
CA SER A 79 -0.98 6.38 -24.78
C SER A 79 0.19 5.59 -25.34
N SER A 80 0.40 4.35 -24.88
CA SER A 80 1.57 3.58 -25.31
C SER A 80 1.41 2.08 -25.17
N ILE A 81 2.13 1.35 -26.04
CA ILE A 81 2.33 -0.11 -25.93
C ILE A 81 3.69 -0.35 -25.26
N GLN A 82 3.70 -1.19 -24.24
CA GLN A 82 4.87 -1.44 -23.41
C GLN A 82 5.10 -2.95 -23.24
N PRO A 83 6.31 -3.48 -23.49
CA PRO A 83 6.68 -4.80 -23.03
C PRO A 83 6.84 -4.79 -21.51
N PHE A 84 6.52 -5.90 -20.85
CA PHE A 84 6.74 -6.05 -19.41
C PHE A 84 7.16 -7.46 -19.03
N ILE A 85 7.84 -7.55 -17.88
CA ILE A 85 8.11 -8.79 -17.17
C ILE A 85 7.45 -8.66 -15.80
N SER A 86 6.81 -9.73 -15.34
CA SER A 86 6.17 -9.80 -14.03
C SER A 86 6.63 -11.02 -13.24
N LEU A 87 6.77 -10.85 -11.93
CA LEU A 87 6.95 -11.95 -10.99
C LEU A 87 5.76 -11.93 -10.04
N SER A 88 4.99 -13.00 -10.02
CA SER A 88 3.85 -13.18 -9.11
C SER A 88 4.24 -14.20 -8.04
N LEU A 89 4.28 -13.75 -6.79
CA LEU A 89 4.50 -14.63 -5.64
C LEU A 89 3.15 -15.16 -5.16
N PRO A 90 2.98 -16.49 -4.99
CA PRO A 90 1.73 -17.03 -4.48
C PRO A 90 1.54 -16.61 -3.02
N PHE A 91 0.37 -16.13 -2.73
CA PHE A 91 -0.06 -15.76 -1.41
C PHE A 91 -1.31 -16.58 -1.09
N TYR A 92 -1.22 -17.47 -0.13
CA TYR A 92 -2.30 -18.37 0.23
C TYR A 92 -2.95 -17.88 1.52
N TYR A 93 -4.23 -17.53 1.44
CA TYR A 93 -5.12 -17.43 2.58
C TYR A 93 -6.10 -18.58 2.56
N ALA A 94 -6.32 -19.20 3.70
CA ALA A 94 -7.46 -20.09 3.86
C ALA A 94 -8.72 -19.21 3.97
N VAL A 95 -9.57 -19.24 2.95
CA VAL A 95 -10.87 -18.60 2.99
C VAL A 95 -11.88 -19.67 3.42
N GLU A 96 -12.41 -19.57 4.64
CA GLU A 96 -13.62 -20.33 4.98
C GLU A 96 -14.83 -19.62 4.37
N SER A 97 -15.48 -20.26 3.42
CA SER A 97 -16.75 -19.81 2.88
C SER A 97 -17.88 -20.25 3.83
N GLY A 98 -18.36 -19.34 4.66
CA GLY A 98 -19.60 -19.58 5.38
C GLY A 98 -19.61 -19.07 6.82
N TRP A 99 -20.50 -18.17 7.10
CA TRP A 99 -20.90 -17.75 8.46
C TRP A 99 -21.72 -18.84 9.17
N ASP A 100 -21.93 -20.00 8.56
CA ASP A 100 -22.65 -21.13 9.14
C ASP A 100 -21.69 -22.07 9.85
N ASN A 101 -21.81 -22.11 11.16
CA ASN A 101 -21.13 -22.98 12.12
C ASN A 101 -21.46 -24.48 11.93
N THR A 102 -21.39 -25.02 10.73
CA THR A 102 -21.61 -26.45 10.52
C THR A 102 -20.58 -27.01 9.56
N SER A 103 -19.65 -27.74 10.16
CA SER A 103 -18.66 -28.61 9.53
C SER A 103 -17.24 -28.03 9.43
N ALA A 104 -16.51 -28.10 10.54
CA ALA A 104 -15.05 -28.20 10.48
C ALA A 104 -14.66 -29.50 9.75
N GLY A 105 -14.69 -29.48 8.43
CA GLY A 105 -14.08 -30.52 7.61
C GLY A 105 -12.57 -30.40 7.74
N SER A 106 -11.91 -31.42 8.27
CA SER A 106 -10.46 -31.53 8.31
C SER A 106 -9.89 -31.36 6.91
N VAL A 107 -9.30 -30.20 6.64
CA VAL A 107 -8.48 -29.97 5.43
C VAL A 107 -7.18 -30.75 5.64
N THR A 108 -7.17 -31.99 5.24
CA THR A 108 -5.96 -32.82 5.13
C THR A 108 -5.19 -32.33 3.91
N GLY A 109 -4.07 -31.64 4.15
CA GLY A 109 -3.16 -31.15 3.09
C GLY A 109 -2.77 -29.70 3.26
N ARG A 110 -2.64 -29.19 4.48
CA ARG A 110 -2.09 -27.85 4.74
C ARG A 110 -0.60 -27.82 4.34
N GLU A 111 -0.27 -27.08 3.27
CA GLU A 111 1.06 -26.49 3.20
C GLU A 111 1.19 -25.48 4.36
N PRO A 112 2.34 -25.40 5.04
CA PRO A 112 2.51 -24.46 6.15
C PRO A 112 2.25 -23.04 5.62
N SER A 113 1.37 -22.30 6.31
CA SER A 113 1.10 -20.90 5.95
C SER A 113 2.41 -20.14 6.06
N ARG A 114 2.77 -19.38 4.99
CA ARG A 114 3.96 -18.55 5.02
C ARG A 114 3.78 -17.46 6.07
N GLN A 115 4.85 -17.19 6.80
CA GLN A 115 4.92 -16.08 7.73
C GLN A 115 4.95 -14.76 6.95
N HIS A 116 4.19 -13.79 7.42
CA HIS A 116 4.13 -12.44 6.87
C HIS A 116 4.34 -11.42 7.99
N SER A 117 4.81 -10.24 7.66
CA SER A 117 4.76 -9.11 8.58
C SER A 117 4.27 -7.85 7.88
N LEU A 118 3.55 -7.02 8.62
CA LEU A 118 3.14 -5.67 8.22
C LEU A 118 3.71 -4.69 9.23
N SER A 119 4.40 -3.66 8.73
CA SER A 119 5.00 -2.61 9.56
C SER A 119 4.60 -1.23 9.10
N VAL A 120 4.46 -0.32 10.04
CA VAL A 120 4.47 1.12 9.81
C VAL A 120 5.91 1.59 9.86
N ILE A 121 6.33 2.46 8.94
CA ILE A 121 7.67 2.99 8.82
C ILE A 121 7.64 4.49 9.00
N GLY A 122 8.53 5.02 9.85
CA GLY A 122 8.97 6.40 9.84
C GLY A 122 10.44 6.43 9.46
N ARG A 123 10.78 7.05 8.33
CA ARG A 123 12.15 7.14 7.81
C ARG A 123 12.60 8.58 7.72
N ASN A 124 13.76 8.89 8.27
CA ASN A 124 14.44 10.16 8.05
C ASN A 124 15.56 9.95 7.02
N LEU A 125 15.56 10.76 5.98
CA LEU A 125 16.55 10.80 4.93
C LEU A 125 17.44 12.03 5.14
N GLN A 126 18.70 11.79 5.48
CA GLN A 126 19.75 12.81 5.55
C GLN A 126 20.35 12.94 4.16
N VAL A 127 19.92 13.97 3.44
CA VAL A 127 20.26 14.16 2.04
C VAL A 127 21.71 14.61 1.90
N LEU A 128 22.43 14.01 0.98
CA LEU A 128 23.84 14.39 0.74
C LEU A 128 23.93 15.72 -0.03
N SER A 129 25.00 16.45 0.20
CA SER A 129 25.21 17.78 -0.39
C SER A 129 25.34 17.80 -1.93
N SER A 130 25.44 16.63 -2.56
CA SER A 130 25.40 16.45 -4.02
C SER A 130 23.99 16.42 -4.59
N ALA A 131 22.96 16.25 -3.75
CA ALA A 131 21.58 16.13 -4.18
C ALA A 131 20.93 17.51 -4.39
N HIS A 132 20.24 17.64 -5.51
CA HIS A 132 19.54 18.86 -5.87
C HIS A 132 18.07 18.60 -6.15
N THR A 133 17.28 19.65 -6.06
CA THR A 133 15.89 19.64 -6.54
C THR A 133 15.87 19.68 -8.07
N ASP A 134 14.74 19.39 -8.66
CA ASP A 134 14.50 19.56 -10.11
C ASP A 134 14.79 20.97 -10.63
N SER A 135 14.70 21.98 -9.76
CA SER A 135 15.00 23.38 -10.07
C SER A 135 16.50 23.73 -9.92
N GLY A 136 17.32 22.79 -9.45
CA GLY A 136 18.76 22.97 -9.24
C GLY A 136 19.13 23.61 -7.90
N SER A 137 18.18 23.78 -6.97
CA SER A 137 18.46 24.20 -5.60
C SER A 137 18.91 22.99 -4.77
N ASP A 138 19.58 23.23 -3.65
CA ASP A 138 19.92 22.15 -2.71
C ASP A 138 18.65 21.45 -2.20
N GLN A 139 18.73 20.13 -2.08
CA GLN A 139 17.62 19.32 -1.58
C GLN A 139 17.69 19.27 -0.05
N ASP A 140 16.57 19.60 0.61
CA ASP A 140 16.44 19.48 2.06
C ASP A 140 16.31 18.00 2.50
N ASP A 141 16.62 17.75 3.77
CA ASP A 141 16.33 16.47 4.43
C ASP A 141 14.84 16.16 4.39
N LEU A 142 14.49 14.87 4.28
CA LEU A 142 13.13 14.40 4.14
C LEU A 142 12.75 13.48 5.31
N THR A 143 11.52 13.60 5.78
CA THR A 143 10.91 12.55 6.60
C THR A 143 9.80 11.88 5.79
N LEU A 144 9.88 10.57 5.69
CA LEU A 144 8.90 9.75 5.01
C LEU A 144 8.07 8.96 6.03
N LEU A 145 6.80 8.74 5.70
CA LEU A 145 5.91 7.82 6.41
C LEU A 145 5.37 6.79 5.42
N GLY A 146 5.27 5.54 5.86
CA GLY A 146 4.81 4.49 4.99
C GLY A 146 4.53 3.17 5.68
N ILE A 147 4.38 2.15 4.84
CA ILE A 147 4.17 0.76 5.26
C ILE A 147 5.14 -0.16 4.55
N GLU A 148 5.52 -1.23 5.21
CA GLU A 148 6.29 -2.33 4.65
C GLU A 148 5.54 -3.64 4.89
N TRP A 149 5.47 -4.45 3.84
CA TRP A 149 5.03 -5.84 3.90
C TRP A 149 6.22 -6.74 3.64
N ARG A 150 6.43 -7.75 4.51
CA ARG A 150 7.39 -8.84 4.30
C ARG A 150 6.67 -10.16 4.17
N THR A 151 7.19 -11.00 3.27
CA THR A 151 6.78 -12.40 3.11
C THR A 151 8.01 -13.26 3.31
N TYR A 152 7.99 -14.14 4.29
CA TYR A 152 9.12 -15.00 4.62
C TYR A 152 9.08 -16.28 3.79
N PHE A 153 10.22 -16.65 3.20
CA PHE A 153 10.40 -17.92 2.48
C PHE A 153 10.82 -19.05 3.41
N ASP A 154 11.55 -18.70 4.45
CA ASP A 154 11.99 -19.51 5.57
C ASP A 154 12.20 -18.62 6.80
N ASP A 155 12.77 -19.13 7.88
CA ASP A 155 12.98 -18.38 9.13
C ASP A 155 13.89 -17.15 8.98
N ASN A 156 14.69 -17.10 7.92
CA ASN A 156 15.70 -16.09 7.70
C ASN A 156 15.42 -15.16 6.51
N TRP A 157 15.03 -15.71 5.37
CA TRP A 157 14.89 -14.97 4.13
C TRP A 157 13.48 -14.45 3.89
N TYR A 158 13.38 -13.21 3.46
CA TYR A 158 12.10 -12.59 3.11
C TYR A 158 12.16 -11.76 1.82
N ALA A 159 11.03 -11.65 1.13
CA ALA A 159 10.77 -10.57 0.19
C ALA A 159 10.09 -9.42 0.91
N LYS A 160 10.33 -8.18 0.46
CA LYS A 160 9.66 -6.98 0.99
C LYS A 160 9.01 -6.15 -0.12
N LEU A 161 7.93 -5.50 0.23
CA LEU A 161 7.30 -4.41 -0.51
C LEU A 161 7.11 -3.25 0.45
N GLU A 162 7.61 -2.08 0.08
CA GLU A 162 7.60 -0.88 0.88
C GLU A 162 7.01 0.27 0.08
N THR A 163 6.16 1.06 0.69
CA THR A 163 5.59 2.27 0.10
C THR A 163 5.65 3.39 1.12
N GLU A 164 6.22 4.52 0.74
CA GLU A 164 6.43 5.67 1.61
C GLU A 164 6.12 6.97 0.86
N GLY A 165 5.67 7.98 1.60
CA GLY A 165 5.42 9.33 1.10
C GLY A 165 6.01 10.38 2.03
N ALA A 166 6.37 11.54 1.47
CA ALA A 166 6.92 12.64 2.25
C ALA A 166 5.90 13.22 3.23
N ALA A 167 6.31 13.33 4.49
CA ALA A 167 5.58 13.95 5.59
C ALA A 167 6.24 15.26 6.06
N SER A 168 7.50 15.51 5.69
CA SER A 168 8.20 16.79 5.88
C SER A 168 9.41 16.93 4.95
N GLY A 169 10.00 18.14 4.86
CA GLY A 169 11.23 18.39 4.08
C GLY A 169 11.00 19.11 2.77
N ASN A 170 9.99 19.98 2.65
CA ASN A 170 9.68 20.80 1.46
C ASN A 170 9.51 20.02 0.15
N SER A 171 9.27 18.70 0.24
CA SER A 171 9.11 17.81 -0.92
C SER A 171 7.75 17.13 -0.94
N THR A 172 6.71 17.93 -0.71
CA THR A 172 5.31 17.48 -0.72
C THR A 172 4.97 16.76 -2.02
N GLY A 173 4.43 15.56 -1.92
CA GLY A 173 4.12 14.71 -3.08
C GLY A 173 5.29 13.85 -3.55
N TYR A 174 6.44 13.84 -2.86
CA TYR A 174 7.42 12.77 -3.05
C TYR A 174 6.85 11.45 -2.53
N MET A 175 6.95 10.42 -3.33
CA MET A 175 6.57 9.06 -2.97
C MET A 175 7.56 8.06 -3.54
N GLN A 176 7.70 6.92 -2.87
CA GLN A 176 8.47 5.79 -3.38
C GLN A 176 7.75 4.47 -3.11
N ILE A 177 7.95 3.52 -4.03
CA ILE A 177 7.52 2.13 -3.91
C ILE A 177 8.71 1.27 -4.23
N LEU A 178 9.18 0.51 -3.24
CA LEU A 178 10.37 -0.32 -3.34
C LEU A 178 10.02 -1.79 -3.09
N THR A 179 10.57 -2.68 -3.88
CA THR A 179 10.49 -4.12 -3.66
C THR A 179 11.88 -4.70 -3.53
N GLY A 180 12.05 -5.69 -2.70
CA GLY A 180 13.37 -6.22 -2.42
C GLY A 180 13.38 -7.55 -1.73
N ALA A 181 14.56 -7.93 -1.30
CA ALA A 181 14.78 -9.12 -0.50
C ALA A 181 15.71 -8.78 0.66
N GLY A 182 15.50 -9.46 1.76
CA GLY A 182 16.31 -9.30 2.94
C GLY A 182 16.44 -10.61 3.68
N PHE A 183 17.23 -10.51 4.72
CA PHE A 183 17.47 -11.65 5.56
C PHE A 183 17.61 -11.21 7.01
N ARG A 184 17.21 -12.08 7.95
CA ARG A 184 17.33 -11.85 9.39
C ARG A 184 18.07 -13.00 10.07
N LEU A 185 18.88 -12.67 11.06
CA LEU A 185 19.62 -13.63 11.89
C LEU A 185 19.23 -13.45 13.35
N PRO A 186 18.88 -14.53 14.08
CA PRO A 186 18.64 -14.44 15.50
C PRO A 186 19.95 -14.12 16.25
N VAL A 187 19.93 -13.07 17.06
CA VAL A 187 20.99 -12.68 17.98
C VAL A 187 20.67 -13.23 19.38
N THR A 188 19.39 -13.14 19.76
CA THR A 188 18.80 -13.75 20.95
C THR A 188 17.42 -14.26 20.62
N ASP A 189 16.69 -14.83 21.57
CA ASP A 189 15.31 -15.33 21.38
C ASP A 189 14.33 -14.24 20.90
N ARG A 190 14.64 -12.96 21.14
CA ARG A 190 13.78 -11.82 20.79
C ARG A 190 14.45 -10.75 19.94
N LEU A 191 15.76 -10.84 19.72
CA LEU A 191 16.51 -9.84 18.95
C LEU A 191 17.08 -10.48 17.70
N TYR A 192 16.83 -9.86 16.56
CA TYR A 192 17.32 -10.26 15.25
C TYR A 192 18.15 -9.13 14.63
N ALA A 193 19.24 -9.49 13.97
CA ALA A 193 19.94 -8.59 13.06
C ALA A 193 19.36 -8.77 11.65
N CYS A 194 19.00 -7.69 11.00
CA CYS A 194 18.37 -7.68 9.68
C CYS A 194 19.23 -6.93 8.67
N ALA A 195 19.19 -7.34 7.43
CA ALA A 195 19.74 -6.60 6.31
C ALA A 195 18.90 -6.85 5.05
N ASP A 196 18.69 -5.82 4.26
CA ASP A 196 17.93 -5.91 3.02
C ASP A 196 18.43 -4.96 1.93
N VAL A 197 18.07 -5.30 0.69
CA VAL A 197 18.26 -4.46 -0.48
C VAL A 197 16.94 -4.38 -1.23
N ALA A 198 16.66 -3.22 -1.82
CA ALA A 198 15.45 -3.00 -2.58
C ALA A 198 15.70 -2.12 -3.81
N ILE A 199 14.82 -2.25 -4.78
CA ILE A 199 14.78 -1.49 -6.02
C ILE A 199 13.33 -1.10 -6.30
N GLY A 200 13.11 0.07 -6.89
CA GLY A 200 11.75 0.46 -7.24
C GLY A 200 11.65 1.80 -7.89
N GLY A 201 10.49 2.41 -7.76
CA GLY A 201 10.20 3.73 -8.30
C GLY A 201 10.04 4.77 -7.20
N GLY A 202 10.60 5.95 -7.41
CA GLY A 202 10.40 7.11 -6.54
C GLY A 202 10.42 8.42 -7.32
N GLY A 203 9.73 9.42 -6.80
CA GLY A 203 9.70 10.75 -7.42
C GLY A 203 8.56 11.63 -6.92
N GLY A 204 8.46 12.82 -7.47
CA GLY A 204 7.54 13.87 -7.02
C GLY A 204 8.21 14.85 -6.06
N GLY A 205 7.45 15.81 -5.55
CA GLY A 205 7.92 16.78 -4.56
C GLY A 205 9.10 17.65 -4.97
N GLY A 206 9.42 17.73 -6.28
CA GLY A 206 10.58 18.48 -6.76
C GLY A 206 11.92 17.78 -6.55
N VAL A 207 11.96 16.54 -6.06
CA VAL A 207 13.19 15.77 -5.83
C VAL A 207 13.77 15.27 -7.17
N ASP A 208 15.06 15.53 -7.43
CA ASP A 208 15.71 15.04 -8.65
C ASP A 208 16.05 13.54 -8.55
N THR A 209 15.06 12.71 -8.82
CA THR A 209 15.24 11.26 -8.93
C THR A 209 15.58 10.79 -10.36
N GLY A 210 15.81 11.73 -11.30
CA GLY A 210 16.12 11.42 -12.68
C GLY A 210 15.04 10.60 -13.37
N SER A 211 15.33 9.35 -13.71
CA SER A 211 14.36 8.42 -14.31
C SER A 211 13.34 7.88 -13.30
N GLY A 212 13.51 8.14 -12.01
CA GLY A 212 12.69 7.61 -10.93
C GLY A 212 13.09 6.22 -10.45
N LEU A 213 14.10 5.58 -11.03
CA LEU A 213 14.60 4.31 -10.54
C LEU A 213 15.43 4.53 -9.28
N MET A 214 15.06 3.85 -8.18
CA MET A 214 15.65 3.99 -6.86
C MET A 214 16.26 2.67 -6.39
N PHE A 215 17.35 2.78 -5.62
CA PHE A 215 18.00 1.67 -4.93
C PHE A 215 18.09 1.97 -3.44
N ASP A 216 17.77 1.01 -2.61
CA ASP A 216 17.86 1.07 -1.15
C ASP A 216 18.68 -0.11 -0.63
N ALA A 217 19.51 0.14 0.37
CA ALA A 217 20.18 -0.90 1.13
C ALA A 217 20.21 -0.50 2.59
N ALA A 218 19.73 -1.38 3.46
CA ALA A 218 19.60 -1.12 4.89
C ALA A 218 20.06 -2.30 5.75
N ALA A 219 20.49 -1.99 6.96
CA ALA A 219 20.76 -2.98 8.00
C ALA A 219 20.28 -2.45 9.36
N GLY A 220 19.81 -3.33 10.23
CA GLY A 220 19.23 -2.92 11.49
C GLY A 220 19.06 -4.05 12.50
N LEU A 221 18.37 -3.70 13.58
CA LEU A 221 18.02 -4.60 14.67
C LEU A 221 16.50 -4.61 14.85
N GLN A 222 15.91 -5.79 14.85
CA GLN A 222 14.51 -6.06 15.10
C GLN A 222 14.33 -6.68 16.48
N LEU A 223 13.54 -6.05 17.33
CA LEU A 223 13.26 -6.52 18.69
C LEU A 223 11.79 -6.89 18.83
N PHE A 224 11.52 -8.14 19.18
CA PHE A 224 10.16 -8.61 19.50
C PHE A 224 9.78 -8.21 20.92
N MET A 225 8.74 -7.38 21.05
CA MET A 225 8.15 -6.96 22.32
C MET A 225 7.17 -8.01 22.86
N THR A 226 6.46 -8.67 21.95
CA THR A 226 5.62 -9.85 22.22
C THR A 226 6.00 -10.94 21.22
N ASP A 227 5.27 -12.03 21.17
CA ASP A 227 5.53 -13.11 20.19
C ASP A 227 5.31 -12.65 18.74
N ASN A 228 4.48 -11.63 18.50
CA ASN A 228 4.12 -11.13 17.18
C ASN A 228 4.47 -9.65 16.95
N LEU A 229 4.46 -8.83 18.01
CA LEU A 229 4.72 -7.39 17.89
C LEU A 229 6.21 -7.10 17.99
N PHE A 230 6.76 -6.37 17.01
CA PHE A 230 8.16 -5.98 17.00
C PHE A 230 8.38 -4.51 16.70
N ALA A 231 9.52 -4.00 17.15
CA ALA A 231 10.10 -2.74 16.71
C ALA A 231 11.43 -3.03 15.99
N GLU A 232 11.70 -2.30 14.91
CA GLU A 232 12.95 -2.38 14.15
C GLU A 232 13.55 -1.00 13.96
N LEU A 233 14.84 -0.86 14.28
CA LEU A 233 15.63 0.33 13.98
C LEU A 233 16.68 -0.06 12.95
N SER A 234 16.69 0.64 11.80
CA SER A 234 17.62 0.39 10.71
C SER A 234 18.29 1.68 10.23
N GLY A 235 19.51 1.53 9.75
CA GLY A 235 20.24 2.57 9.01
C GLY A 235 20.58 2.06 7.62
N GLY A 236 20.60 2.96 6.65
CA GLY A 236 20.77 2.57 5.26
C GLY A 236 21.21 3.70 4.34
N TYR A 237 21.18 3.41 3.05
CA TYR A 237 21.49 4.31 1.98
C TYR A 237 20.49 4.16 0.85
N LEU A 238 19.91 5.28 0.44
CA LEU A 238 18.94 5.39 -0.65
C LEU A 238 19.53 6.26 -1.76
N SER A 239 19.46 5.80 -3.01
CA SER A 239 19.95 6.56 -4.14
C SER A 239 19.11 6.40 -5.39
N SER A 240 19.11 7.42 -6.23
CA SER A 240 18.53 7.36 -7.57
C SER A 240 19.53 6.84 -8.59
N ALA A 241 19.08 6.12 -9.61
CA ALA A 241 19.92 5.56 -10.67
C ALA A 241 20.53 6.63 -11.60
N THR A 242 19.81 7.72 -11.84
CA THR A 242 20.15 8.72 -12.88
C THR A 242 19.91 10.16 -12.44
N GLY A 243 19.31 10.39 -11.28
CA GLY A 243 19.16 11.70 -10.67
C GLY A 243 20.34 12.03 -9.74
N SER A 244 20.29 13.18 -9.11
CA SER A 244 21.25 13.58 -8.09
C SER A 244 20.87 13.12 -6.68
N PHE A 245 19.69 12.54 -6.50
CA PHE A 245 19.18 12.22 -5.17
C PHE A 245 19.92 11.04 -4.54
N GLU A 246 20.58 11.33 -3.44
CA GLU A 246 21.31 10.40 -2.59
C GLU A 246 21.14 10.79 -1.13
N ALA A 247 20.85 9.82 -0.26
CA ALA A 247 20.61 10.07 1.16
C ALA A 247 21.06 8.91 2.05
N GLY A 248 21.64 9.23 3.20
CA GLY A 248 21.69 8.31 4.34
C GLY A 248 20.31 8.20 4.94
N SER A 249 19.90 7.01 5.40
CA SER A 249 18.59 6.77 5.99
C SER A 249 18.68 6.22 7.40
N ILE A 250 17.76 6.68 8.27
CA ILE A 250 17.46 6.07 9.56
C ILE A 250 15.97 5.79 9.57
N ALA A 251 15.57 4.55 9.80
CA ALA A 251 14.16 4.15 9.83
C ALA A 251 13.82 3.45 11.14
N LEU A 252 12.67 3.84 11.70
CA LEU A 252 12.00 3.15 12.79
C LEU A 252 10.76 2.46 12.23
N LYS A 253 10.62 1.17 12.47
CA LYS A 253 9.46 0.37 12.06
C LYS A 253 8.79 -0.20 13.30
N LEU A 254 7.47 -0.19 13.31
CA LEU A 254 6.64 -0.91 14.27
C LEU A 254 5.76 -1.87 13.49
N GLY A 255 5.92 -3.16 13.74
CA GLY A 255 5.30 -4.19 12.90
C GLY A 255 4.71 -5.34 13.70
N TYR A 256 3.86 -6.07 13.01
CA TYR A 256 3.19 -7.26 13.52
C TYR A 256 3.41 -8.42 12.56
N GLU A 257 3.83 -9.59 13.09
CA GLU A 257 3.96 -10.83 12.33
C GLU A 257 2.69 -11.66 12.40
N VAL A 258 2.26 -12.15 11.22
CA VAL A 258 1.08 -13.01 11.03
C VAL A 258 1.52 -14.31 10.36
N GLY A 259 1.03 -15.45 10.84
CA GLY A 259 1.44 -16.76 10.33
C GLY A 259 2.85 -17.14 10.80
N GLY A 260 3.19 -18.40 10.81
CA GLY A 260 4.46 -18.89 11.33
C GLY A 260 4.25 -19.41 12.75
N GLY A 261 3.55 -20.54 12.85
CA GLY A 261 3.46 -21.28 14.09
C GLY A 261 4.84 -21.82 14.44
N HIS A 262 5.58 -21.13 15.29
CA HIS A 262 6.50 -21.84 16.15
C HIS A 262 5.63 -22.80 16.95
N GLU A 263 5.71 -24.10 16.65
CA GLU A 263 5.25 -25.15 17.55
C GLU A 263 5.98 -25.01 18.89
N LYS A 264 5.56 -24.05 19.71
CA LYS A 264 5.80 -24.17 21.13
C LYS A 264 4.79 -25.20 21.60
N GLN A 265 5.29 -26.42 21.89
CA GLN A 265 4.60 -27.37 22.73
C GLN A 265 4.10 -26.66 23.99
N SER A 266 2.90 -26.09 23.91
CA SER A 266 2.16 -25.67 25.10
C SER A 266 1.46 -26.90 25.64
N HIS A 267 1.99 -27.46 26.69
CA HIS A 267 1.24 -28.34 27.60
C HIS A 267 0.09 -27.52 28.18
N GLY A 268 -1.12 -27.80 27.77
CA GLY A 268 -2.30 -27.25 28.41
C GLY A 268 -3.39 -26.93 27.40
N VAL A 269 -4.25 -27.88 27.17
CA VAL A 269 -5.55 -27.69 26.52
C VAL A 269 -6.33 -26.64 27.30
N SER A 270 -6.56 -25.49 26.72
CA SER A 270 -7.68 -24.63 27.04
C SER A 270 -8.50 -24.44 25.77
N GLU A 271 -9.55 -25.23 25.68
CA GLU A 271 -10.68 -24.96 24.79
C GLU A 271 -11.31 -23.64 25.20
N GLN A 272 -10.87 -22.51 24.60
CA GLN A 272 -11.67 -21.29 24.47
C GLN A 272 -10.81 -20.20 23.83
N GLY A 273 -11.09 -19.88 22.59
CA GLY A 273 -10.58 -18.70 21.90
C GLY A 273 -9.90 -19.03 20.58
N VAL A 274 -10.67 -19.48 19.59
CA VAL A 274 -10.28 -19.34 18.19
C VAL A 274 -10.22 -17.83 17.94
N SER A 275 -9.02 -17.30 17.84
CA SER A 275 -8.79 -15.96 17.33
C SER A 275 -9.04 -16.04 15.82
N ASP A 276 -10.26 -15.74 15.41
CA ASP A 276 -10.61 -15.58 14.01
C ASP A 276 -9.93 -14.30 13.52
N ASP A 277 -8.73 -14.40 12.98
CA ASP A 277 -8.09 -13.27 12.31
C ASP A 277 -8.91 -12.94 11.07
N TYR A 278 -9.51 -11.77 11.09
CA TYR A 278 -10.43 -11.30 10.09
C TYR A 278 -9.86 -10.10 9.36
N MET A 279 -9.80 -10.19 8.04
CA MET A 279 -9.37 -9.11 7.16
C MET A 279 -10.50 -8.67 6.24
N ARG A 280 -10.52 -7.37 5.94
CA ARG A 280 -11.46 -6.78 4.98
C ARG A 280 -10.68 -5.99 3.94
N PHE A 281 -10.83 -6.37 2.69
CA PHE A 281 -10.27 -5.64 1.55
C PHE A 281 -11.36 -4.76 0.94
N ARG A 282 -11.08 -3.48 0.78
CA ARG A 282 -12.02 -2.52 0.19
C ARG A 282 -11.46 -1.92 -1.09
N ILE A 283 -12.28 -1.85 -2.14
CA ILE A 283 -12.11 -0.92 -3.24
C ILE A 283 -12.85 0.33 -2.83
N VAL A 284 -12.18 1.46 -2.86
CA VAL A 284 -12.66 2.74 -2.30
C VAL A 284 -12.67 3.79 -3.38
N ASN A 285 -13.81 4.45 -3.56
CA ASN A 285 -13.93 5.72 -4.26
C ASN A 285 -14.19 6.81 -3.23
N GLN A 286 -13.47 7.93 -3.31
CA GLN A 286 -13.69 9.11 -2.46
C GLN A 286 -13.74 10.37 -3.30
N THR A 287 -14.80 11.14 -3.09
CA THR A 287 -14.93 12.49 -3.62
C THR A 287 -14.55 13.51 -2.55
N TYR A 288 -13.61 14.39 -2.86
CA TYR A 288 -13.23 15.51 -2.01
C TYR A 288 -13.93 16.78 -2.48
N PHE A 289 -14.77 17.35 -1.63
CA PHE A 289 -15.44 18.60 -1.83
C PHE A 289 -14.66 19.73 -1.14
N LYS A 290 -14.49 20.85 -1.83
CA LYS A 290 -13.85 22.05 -1.30
C LYS A 290 -14.43 22.45 0.06
N ALA A 291 -13.55 22.68 1.02
CA ALA A 291 -13.94 23.16 2.34
C ALA A 291 -13.11 24.36 2.85
N ASP A 292 -12.14 24.82 2.07
CA ASP A 292 -11.37 26.04 2.29
C ASP A 292 -11.09 26.71 0.93
N GLU A 293 -11.11 28.04 0.88
CA GLU A 293 -10.87 28.80 -0.36
C GLU A 293 -9.47 28.58 -0.94
N ARG A 294 -8.50 28.25 -0.13
CA ARG A 294 -7.10 28.04 -0.51
C ARG A 294 -6.68 26.58 -0.59
N TRP A 295 -7.63 25.65 -0.71
CA TRP A 295 -7.35 24.22 -0.70
C TRP A 295 -6.52 23.72 -1.90
N ARG A 296 -6.39 24.54 -2.96
CA ARG A 296 -5.57 24.28 -4.15
C ARG A 296 -4.54 25.37 -4.38
N SER A 297 -3.37 24.98 -4.81
CA SER A 297 -2.30 25.88 -5.27
C SER A 297 -2.34 26.11 -6.78
N HIS A 298 -2.87 25.16 -7.55
CA HIS A 298 -2.96 25.17 -9.00
C HIS A 298 -4.29 24.56 -9.44
N HIS A 299 -4.74 24.90 -10.65
CA HIS A 299 -5.99 24.44 -11.27
C HIS A 299 -7.26 25.08 -10.69
N ASN A 300 -8.40 24.72 -11.32
CA ASN A 300 -9.73 25.18 -10.94
C ASN A 300 -10.21 24.53 -9.63
N ASP A 301 -11.30 25.04 -9.08
CA ASP A 301 -11.95 24.57 -7.85
C ASP A 301 -12.86 23.34 -8.07
N GLU A 302 -12.53 22.47 -8.99
CA GLU A 302 -13.27 21.21 -9.19
C GLU A 302 -13.11 20.26 -8.02
N ASP A 303 -14.16 19.51 -7.71
CA ASP A 303 -14.09 18.39 -6.76
C ASP A 303 -13.10 17.34 -7.25
N VAL A 304 -12.43 16.65 -6.32
CA VAL A 304 -11.41 15.68 -6.67
C VAL A 304 -11.94 14.27 -6.46
N GLU A 305 -11.94 13.48 -7.51
CA GLU A 305 -12.35 12.09 -7.49
C GLU A 305 -11.15 11.18 -7.33
N ASN A 306 -11.19 10.33 -6.30
CA ASN A 306 -10.10 9.43 -5.96
C ASN A 306 -10.56 7.96 -6.00
N LEU A 307 -9.69 7.09 -6.49
CA LEU A 307 -9.89 5.64 -6.49
C LEU A 307 -8.69 4.96 -5.84
N GLY A 308 -8.94 3.89 -5.10
CA GLY A 308 -7.87 3.08 -4.56
C GLY A 308 -8.35 1.91 -3.71
N VAL A 309 -7.49 1.49 -2.80
CA VAL A 309 -7.70 0.31 -1.97
C VAL A 309 -7.51 0.63 -0.49
N GLN A 310 -8.22 -0.10 0.34
CA GLN A 310 -8.08 -0.05 1.79
C GLN A 310 -8.11 -1.47 2.34
N VAL A 311 -7.25 -1.74 3.29
CA VAL A 311 -7.16 -3.05 3.97
C VAL A 311 -7.36 -2.83 5.46
N ASP A 312 -8.27 -3.57 6.03
CA ASP A 312 -8.58 -3.54 7.45
C ASP A 312 -8.22 -4.89 8.08
N TYR A 313 -7.47 -4.85 9.16
CA TYR A 313 -7.12 -5.98 10.00
C TYR A 313 -7.85 -5.87 11.34
N PHE A 314 -8.78 -6.78 11.60
CA PHE A 314 -9.60 -6.74 12.79
C PHE A 314 -8.85 -7.31 14.00
N LEU A 315 -8.76 -6.49 15.04
CA LEU A 315 -8.18 -6.87 16.34
C LEU A 315 -9.19 -7.64 17.20
N ASP A 316 -10.45 -7.30 17.02
CA ASP A 316 -11.61 -7.97 17.62
C ASP A 316 -12.84 -7.78 16.71
N ARG A 317 -14.04 -8.14 17.20
CA ARG A 317 -15.28 -8.02 16.43
C ARG A 317 -15.65 -6.60 15.99
N ASN A 318 -15.07 -5.58 16.64
CA ASN A 318 -15.43 -4.18 16.45
C ASN A 318 -14.25 -3.31 16.00
N TRP A 319 -13.06 -3.49 16.58
CA TRP A 319 -11.90 -2.65 16.33
C TRP A 319 -10.98 -3.24 15.25
N TYR A 320 -10.48 -2.39 14.37
CA TYR A 320 -9.54 -2.79 13.34
C TYR A 320 -8.44 -1.74 13.13
N LEU A 321 -7.29 -2.19 12.69
CA LEU A 321 -6.25 -1.37 12.09
C LEU A 321 -6.53 -1.26 10.59
N THR A 322 -6.19 -0.13 9.99
CA THR A 322 -6.47 0.09 8.57
C THR A 322 -5.33 0.81 7.87
N GLY A 323 -5.11 0.45 6.60
CA GLY A 323 -4.24 1.14 5.67
C GLY A 323 -4.98 1.45 4.37
N GLN A 324 -4.91 2.70 3.91
CA GLN A 324 -5.59 3.19 2.71
C GLN A 324 -4.58 3.80 1.75
N GLY A 325 -4.71 3.49 0.46
CA GLY A 325 -4.00 4.16 -0.61
C GLY A 325 -4.97 4.60 -1.69
N LEU A 326 -4.98 5.89 -2.03
CA LEU A 326 -5.84 6.47 -3.06
C LEU A 326 -5.03 7.31 -4.04
N ALA A 327 -5.53 7.43 -5.27
CA ALA A 327 -4.99 8.34 -6.27
C ALA A 327 -6.14 9.04 -7.02
N ALA A 328 -5.93 10.30 -7.39
CA ALA A 328 -6.92 11.06 -8.14
C ALA A 328 -7.04 10.54 -9.57
N TYR A 329 -8.29 10.37 -10.02
CA TYR A 329 -8.59 10.02 -11.41
C TYR A 329 -9.39 11.10 -12.14
N ASP A 330 -9.94 12.07 -11.42
CA ASP A 330 -10.65 13.21 -11.99
C ASP A 330 -10.56 14.47 -11.11
N GLY A 331 -11.09 15.60 -11.59
CA GLY A 331 -11.09 16.87 -10.89
C GLY A 331 -9.82 17.70 -11.09
N GLY A 332 -9.09 17.53 -12.19
CA GLY A 332 -7.88 18.29 -12.49
C GLY A 332 -6.73 18.10 -11.47
N ALA A 333 -6.74 16.97 -10.75
CA ALA A 333 -5.76 16.66 -9.71
C ALA A 333 -4.87 15.46 -10.07
N GLY A 334 -4.61 15.23 -11.35
CA GLY A 334 -3.70 14.17 -11.80
C GLY A 334 -2.35 14.25 -11.11
N ALA A 335 -1.82 13.10 -10.68
CA ALA A 335 -0.65 12.94 -9.82
C ALA A 335 -0.88 13.20 -8.32
N TYR A 336 -2.11 13.51 -7.87
CA TYR A 336 -2.41 13.45 -6.44
C TYR A 336 -2.50 11.99 -5.98
N MET A 337 -1.83 11.71 -4.89
CA MET A 337 -1.89 10.44 -4.20
C MET A 337 -1.89 10.63 -2.69
N THR A 338 -2.49 9.68 -1.98
CA THR A 338 -2.48 9.64 -0.51
C THR A 338 -2.29 8.21 -0.01
N GLY A 339 -1.49 8.06 1.03
CA GLY A 339 -1.30 6.85 1.80
C GLY A 339 -1.57 7.13 3.27
N LEU A 340 -2.60 6.51 3.83
CA LEU A 340 -3.04 6.72 5.22
C LEU A 340 -3.07 5.41 5.98
N ILE A 341 -2.76 5.49 7.27
CA ILE A 341 -2.91 4.40 8.23
C ILE A 341 -3.74 4.89 9.40
N GLY A 342 -4.42 3.98 10.07
CA GLY A 342 -5.24 4.37 11.20
C GLY A 342 -5.94 3.23 11.91
N THR A 343 -6.97 3.59 12.64
CA THR A 343 -7.82 2.65 13.34
C THR A 343 -9.28 2.94 13.02
N GLY A 344 -10.09 1.90 13.04
CA GLY A 344 -11.52 2.02 12.84
C GLY A 344 -12.32 1.16 13.79
N PHE A 345 -13.59 1.47 13.83
CA PHE A 345 -14.58 0.80 14.65
C PHE A 345 -15.78 0.41 13.79
N ARG A 346 -16.18 -0.86 13.86
CA ARG A 346 -17.38 -1.40 13.21
C ARG A 346 -18.34 -1.91 14.27
N LYS A 347 -19.61 -1.55 14.18
CA LYS A 347 -20.67 -2.03 15.06
C LYS A 347 -21.84 -2.57 14.25
N GLN A 348 -22.08 -3.88 14.34
CA GLN A 348 -23.28 -4.48 13.75
C GLN A 348 -24.54 -3.91 14.41
N LEU A 349 -25.53 -3.54 13.61
CA LEU A 349 -26.81 -3.00 14.07
C LEU A 349 -27.92 -4.04 13.92
N VAL A 350 -28.61 -4.09 12.80
CA VAL A 350 -29.71 -5.01 12.54
C VAL A 350 -29.72 -5.41 11.06
N GLY A 351 -30.02 -6.69 10.79
CA GLY A 351 -30.30 -7.16 9.41
C GLY A 351 -29.18 -6.90 8.40
N GLY A 352 -27.94 -7.10 8.77
CA GLY A 352 -26.78 -6.83 7.90
C GLY A 352 -26.30 -5.37 7.91
N LEU A 353 -27.06 -4.44 8.47
CA LEU A 353 -26.65 -3.04 8.60
C LEU A 353 -25.60 -2.89 9.71
N TYR A 354 -24.54 -2.12 9.45
CA TYR A 354 -23.52 -1.79 10.45
C TYR A 354 -23.09 -0.32 10.39
N LEU A 355 -22.68 0.19 11.55
CA LEU A 355 -21.99 1.48 11.67
C LEU A 355 -20.49 1.27 11.46
N ASN A 356 -19.82 2.22 10.79
CA ASN A 356 -18.38 2.28 10.65
C ASN A 356 -17.89 3.68 11.00
N ALA A 357 -16.78 3.77 11.74
CA ALA A 357 -16.08 5.02 12.00
C ALA A 357 -14.59 4.76 11.96
N GLU A 358 -13.80 5.69 11.44
CA GLU A 358 -12.35 5.54 11.30
C GLU A 358 -11.62 6.87 11.40
N VAL A 359 -10.41 6.83 11.92
CA VAL A 359 -9.47 7.96 11.95
C VAL A 359 -8.15 7.48 11.40
N LEU A 360 -7.66 8.22 10.41
CA LEU A 360 -6.44 7.91 9.69
C LEU A 360 -5.51 9.11 9.67
N ALA A 361 -4.22 8.86 9.54
CA ALA A 361 -3.21 9.88 9.29
C ALA A 361 -2.14 9.31 8.36
N GLY A 362 -1.44 10.16 7.63
CA GLY A 362 -0.37 9.74 6.75
C GLY A 362 0.09 10.83 5.81
N ALA A 363 0.61 10.40 4.65
CA ALA A 363 1.17 11.31 3.67
C ALA A 363 0.26 11.48 2.45
N ALA A 364 0.17 12.69 1.94
CA ALA A 364 -0.54 13.04 0.71
C ALA A 364 0.17 14.15 -0.06
N GLY A 365 0.03 14.16 -1.38
CA GLY A 365 0.61 15.23 -2.16
C GLY A 365 0.36 15.11 -3.66
N GLY A 366 0.77 16.13 -4.40
CA GLY A 366 0.58 16.24 -5.84
C GLY A 366 -0.75 16.89 -6.25
N GLY A 367 -1.05 16.88 -7.54
CA GLY A 367 -2.32 17.34 -8.11
C GLY A 367 -2.68 18.80 -7.88
N GLY A 368 -1.74 19.64 -7.44
CA GLY A 368 -1.99 21.06 -7.15
C GLY A 368 -2.83 21.29 -5.89
N LEU A 369 -2.94 20.34 -4.99
CA LEU A 369 -3.60 20.47 -3.69
C LEU A 369 -2.65 21.08 -2.66
N ALA A 370 -3.14 21.96 -1.77
CA ALA A 370 -2.34 22.74 -0.85
C ALA A 370 -2.01 21.96 0.43
N MET A 371 -1.26 20.85 0.29
CA MET A 371 -0.98 19.87 1.35
C MET A 371 0.08 20.30 2.38
N GLY A 372 0.73 21.46 2.19
CA GLY A 372 1.83 21.88 3.07
C GLY A 372 3.02 20.90 2.97
N SER A 373 3.48 20.36 4.10
CA SER A 373 4.54 19.34 4.15
C SER A 373 4.12 17.96 3.63
N GLY A 374 2.81 17.74 3.44
CA GLY A 374 2.26 16.47 3.00
C GLY A 374 1.65 15.61 4.11
N LEU A 375 1.83 15.97 5.38
CA LEU A 375 1.19 15.27 6.48
C LEU A 375 -0.28 15.64 6.59
N VAL A 376 -1.16 14.64 6.60
CA VAL A 376 -2.62 14.82 6.62
C VAL A 376 -3.29 13.88 7.62
N TRP A 377 -4.50 14.25 8.04
CA TRP A 377 -5.38 13.37 8.78
C TRP A 377 -6.76 13.31 8.12
N GLN A 378 -7.47 12.22 8.33
CA GLN A 378 -8.83 12.00 7.82
C GLN A 378 -9.68 11.31 8.89
N GLY A 379 -10.89 11.81 9.12
CA GLY A 379 -11.89 11.16 9.96
C GLY A 379 -13.15 10.87 9.16
N ASN A 380 -13.65 9.62 9.20
CA ASN A 380 -14.83 9.19 8.48
C ASN A 380 -15.82 8.49 9.42
N ALA A 381 -17.10 8.67 9.14
CA ALA A 381 -18.18 7.87 9.72
C ALA A 381 -19.19 7.49 8.65
N GLY A 382 -19.84 6.34 8.78
CA GLY A 382 -20.78 5.90 7.76
C GLY A 382 -21.54 4.65 8.12
N LEU A 383 -22.35 4.22 7.17
CA LEU A 383 -23.19 3.03 7.25
C LEU A 383 -22.80 2.05 6.16
N GLY A 384 -22.67 0.80 6.52
CA GLY A 384 -22.46 -0.30 5.60
C GLY A 384 -23.54 -1.35 5.71
N TYR A 385 -23.64 -2.15 4.67
CA TYR A 385 -24.58 -3.23 4.56
C TYR A 385 -23.90 -4.51 4.03
N ASP A 386 -24.05 -5.61 4.76
CA ASP A 386 -23.55 -6.91 4.34
C ASP A 386 -24.48 -7.48 3.26
N LEU A 387 -23.98 -7.55 2.01
CA LEU A 387 -24.70 -8.05 0.83
C LEU A 387 -24.76 -9.59 0.80
N GLY A 388 -23.95 -10.23 1.62
CA GLY A 388 -23.82 -11.68 1.74
C GLY A 388 -22.78 -12.02 2.79
N SER A 389 -22.33 -13.26 2.82
CA SER A 389 -21.35 -13.74 3.81
C SER A 389 -19.96 -13.09 3.66
N SER A 390 -19.58 -12.70 2.46
CA SER A 390 -18.21 -12.24 2.15
C SER A 390 -18.13 -10.86 1.52
N VAL A 391 -19.26 -10.23 1.20
CA VAL A 391 -19.27 -8.94 0.50
C VAL A 391 -20.14 -7.94 1.26
N SER A 392 -19.62 -6.71 1.41
CA SER A 392 -20.41 -5.59 1.95
C SER A 392 -20.17 -4.31 1.14
N ALA A 393 -21.14 -3.41 1.19
CA ALA A 393 -21.05 -2.07 0.67
C ALA A 393 -21.04 -1.06 1.82
N LEU A 394 -20.30 0.04 1.68
CA LEU A 394 -20.16 1.04 2.73
C LEU A 394 -20.20 2.45 2.10
N VAL A 395 -20.99 3.33 2.70
CA VAL A 395 -21.03 4.76 2.41
C VAL A 395 -20.51 5.51 3.63
N THR A 396 -19.54 6.41 3.44
CA THR A 396 -18.94 7.22 4.50
C THR A 396 -19.01 8.70 4.16
N ALA A 397 -19.12 9.53 5.18
CA ALA A 397 -18.89 10.96 5.09
C ALA A 397 -17.83 11.33 6.12
N GLY A 398 -17.00 12.33 5.80
CA GLY A 398 -15.91 12.67 6.66
C GLY A 398 -15.23 13.99 6.32
N ARG A 399 -14.07 14.18 6.90
CA ARG A 399 -13.22 15.35 6.75
C ARG A 399 -11.78 14.92 6.60
N MET A 400 -11.06 15.58 5.68
CA MET A 400 -9.62 15.46 5.53
C MET A 400 -8.98 16.84 5.57
N GLU A 401 -7.87 16.97 6.32
CA GLU A 401 -7.14 18.23 6.45
C GLU A 401 -5.63 17.97 6.48
N ALA A 402 -4.87 18.90 5.92
CA ALA A 402 -3.43 18.95 6.10
C ALA A 402 -3.09 19.56 7.49
N PHE A 403 -2.03 19.07 8.13
CA PHE A 403 -1.61 19.59 9.44
C PHE A 403 -1.02 20.99 9.35
N ASP A 404 -0.33 21.31 8.27
CA ASP A 404 0.38 22.59 8.07
C ASP A 404 0.12 23.22 6.69
N GLY A 405 -0.81 22.66 5.91
CA GLY A 405 -1.28 23.19 4.62
C GLY A 405 -2.65 23.83 4.72
N ASP A 406 -3.04 24.53 3.66
CA ASP A 406 -4.38 25.11 3.53
C ASP A 406 -5.42 24.07 3.04
N PHE A 407 -5.01 22.84 2.75
CA PHE A 407 -5.91 21.81 2.26
C PHE A 407 -6.92 21.39 3.33
N LYS A 408 -8.20 21.59 3.00
CA LYS A 408 -9.35 21.07 3.76
C LYS A 408 -10.42 20.62 2.81
N ALA A 409 -10.89 19.40 2.97
CA ALA A 409 -11.93 18.81 2.15
C ALA A 409 -12.97 18.08 3.00
N ASN A 410 -14.26 18.22 2.62
CA ASN A 410 -15.27 17.27 3.05
C ASN A 410 -15.17 16.03 2.15
N VAL A 411 -15.29 14.85 2.73
CA VAL A 411 -15.07 13.59 2.04
C VAL A 411 -16.38 12.81 1.99
N LEU A 412 -16.76 12.36 0.81
CA LEU A 412 -17.80 11.35 0.61
C LEU A 412 -17.14 10.08 0.06
N GLY A 413 -17.28 8.95 0.73
CA GLY A 413 -16.68 7.68 0.35
C GLY A 413 -17.73 6.64 -0.01
N LEU A 414 -17.45 5.88 -1.08
CA LEU A 414 -18.15 4.66 -1.44
C LEU A 414 -17.15 3.51 -1.45
N SER A 415 -17.47 2.39 -0.82
CA SER A 415 -16.59 1.23 -0.81
C SER A 415 -17.37 -0.04 -1.08
N LEU A 416 -16.75 -0.94 -1.85
CA LEU A 416 -17.12 -2.34 -1.94
C LEU A 416 -16.06 -3.14 -1.20
N ALA A 417 -16.48 -3.94 -0.25
CA ALA A 417 -15.59 -4.68 0.63
C ALA A 417 -15.74 -6.18 0.44
N TYR A 418 -14.61 -6.89 0.47
CA TYR A 418 -14.54 -8.34 0.51
C TYR A 418 -13.93 -8.78 1.84
N HIS A 419 -14.61 -9.67 2.53
CA HIS A 419 -14.24 -10.18 3.84
C HIS A 419 -13.51 -11.51 3.70
N VAL A 420 -12.34 -11.61 4.33
CA VAL A 420 -11.51 -12.81 4.36
C VAL A 420 -11.34 -13.23 5.81
N MET A 421 -11.74 -14.45 6.13
CA MET A 421 -11.45 -15.05 7.43
C MET A 421 -10.20 -15.91 7.27
N SER A 422 -9.21 -15.71 8.13
CA SER A 422 -8.06 -16.59 8.22
C SER A 422 -8.29 -17.54 9.38
N SER A 423 -8.51 -18.82 9.10
CA SER A 423 -8.38 -19.85 10.13
C SER A 423 -6.90 -20.19 10.25
N MET A 424 -6.28 -19.82 11.37
CA MET A 424 -4.95 -20.33 11.73
C MET A 424 -5.03 -21.77 12.23
#